data_6763496f7657d69ed5d0e824551cdc67
#
_entry.id   6763496f7657d69ed5d0e824551cdc67
#
_cell.length_a   1.000
_cell.length_b   1.000
_cell.length_c   1.000
_cell.angle_alpha   90.00
_cell.angle_beta   90.00
_cell.angle_gamma   90.00
#
_symmetry.space_group_name_H-M   'P 1'
#
loop_
_entity.id
_entity.type
_entity.pdbx_description
1 polymer ?
#
loop_
_entity_poly.entity_id
_entity_poly.type
_entity_poly.pdbx_seq_one_letter_code
_entity_poly.pdbx_strand_id
1 'polypeptide(L)'
;MRNRLLACLALLLAGCAAVPPGTLRDTDHPLAGRLWDVGAQSFVDEAELLRRAASAEALLLGETHDNPEHHRLQLRVLQARLAAGARPALLMEQFDSDQQAALDEARRAGKDLAPLMRGWDWSLYQPLLALADTARLALVAANLPRAATRPVVREGYTTLAAGEVRRLALEQVWDEARQAYMARLIEASHCGMVTPTTRDGLVRAQRLRDATLADAALGQLDAGVVFILGRGHARRDVGVPLYLAARRPASRVLSVGFVEVGAGKTAPAQYETERVGTTAPYDIIWFTPRAERPDPCLAFGK
;
A
#
# COMPACT_ATOMS: atom_id res chain seq x y z
N MET A 1 53.55 53.72 3.99
CA MET A 1 52.57 53.15 4.93
C MET A 1 51.28 52.98 4.18
N ARG A 2 50.95 51.72 3.73
CA ARG A 2 49.75 51.43 2.94
C ARG A 2 49.00 50.27 3.68
N ASN A 3 47.90 50.67 4.34
CA ASN A 3 46.97 49.74 4.97
C ASN A 3 46.24 48.93 3.89
N ARG A 4 46.36 47.62 3.94
CA ARG A 4 45.51 46.69 3.19
C ARG A 4 44.44 46.19 4.13
N LEU A 5 43.20 46.64 3.93
CA LEU A 5 42.01 46.04 4.51
C LEU A 5 41.74 44.71 3.79
N LEU A 6 41.82 43.61 4.52
CA LEU A 6 41.31 42.29 4.11
C LEU A 6 39.82 42.27 4.47
N ALA A 7 38.96 42.29 3.46
CA ALA A 7 37.54 41.98 3.62
C ALA A 7 37.35 40.45 3.57
N CYS A 8 37.03 39.85 4.71
CA CYS A 8 36.60 38.46 4.78
C CYS A 8 35.15 38.35 4.28
N LEU A 9 34.98 37.82 3.08
CA LEU A 9 33.68 37.46 2.52
C LEU A 9 33.27 36.10 3.11
N ALA A 10 32.39 36.12 4.13
CA ALA A 10 31.77 34.87 4.66
C ALA A 10 30.71 34.42 3.67
N LEU A 11 31.01 33.39 2.88
CA LEU A 11 30.02 32.65 2.11
C LEU A 11 29.14 31.84 3.09
N LEU A 12 27.91 32.29 3.27
CA LEU A 12 26.84 31.51 3.88
C LEU A 12 26.46 30.41 2.89
N LEU A 13 27.05 29.22 3.04
CA LEU A 13 26.57 28.00 2.43
C LEU A 13 25.26 27.60 3.15
N ALA A 14 24.12 28.03 2.62
CA ALA A 14 22.84 27.46 2.96
C ALA A 14 22.84 26.02 2.41
N GLY A 15 23.38 25.08 3.17
CA GLY A 15 23.24 23.67 2.90
C GLY A 15 21.77 23.32 3.03
N CYS A 16 21.13 22.89 1.94
CA CYS A 16 19.88 22.14 2.05
C CYS A 16 20.19 20.90 2.90
N ALA A 17 19.82 20.95 4.18
CA ALA A 17 19.91 19.76 5.04
C ALA A 17 19.00 18.70 4.42
N ALA A 18 19.58 17.64 3.89
CA ALA A 18 18.82 16.47 3.46
C ALA A 18 18.06 15.94 4.68
N VAL A 19 16.75 15.82 4.55
CA VAL A 19 15.91 15.25 5.62
C VAL A 19 16.31 13.79 5.79
N PRO A 20 16.62 13.34 7.01
CA PRO A 20 16.92 11.94 7.24
C PRO A 20 15.73 11.05 6.82
N PRO A 21 15.96 9.94 6.12
CA PRO A 21 14.90 8.99 5.80
C PRO A 21 14.12 8.59 7.07
N GLY A 22 12.80 8.60 7.00
CA GLY A 22 11.94 8.17 8.10
C GLY A 22 11.59 9.25 9.14
N THR A 23 11.94 10.52 8.93
CA THR A 23 11.47 11.61 9.80
C THR A 23 9.95 11.73 9.72
N LEU A 24 9.30 11.72 10.88
CA LEU A 24 7.86 11.91 11.01
C LEU A 24 7.53 13.37 11.37
N ARG A 25 6.48 13.90 10.74
CA ARG A 25 5.89 15.19 11.02
C ARG A 25 4.46 15.05 11.55
N ASP A 26 3.96 16.09 12.16
CA ASP A 26 2.59 16.15 12.67
C ASP A 26 2.29 15.06 13.72
N THR A 27 3.28 14.72 14.54
CA THR A 27 3.18 13.71 15.60
C THR A 27 2.21 14.10 16.73
N ASP A 28 1.98 15.39 16.91
CA ASP A 28 1.07 16.01 17.87
C ASP A 28 -0.34 16.28 17.29
N HIS A 29 -0.58 15.89 16.03
CA HIS A 29 -1.89 16.08 15.40
C HIS A 29 -3.00 15.31 16.14
N PRO A 30 -4.20 15.92 16.38
CA PRO A 30 -5.24 15.33 17.23
C PRO A 30 -5.80 13.98 16.74
N LEU A 31 -5.59 13.64 15.47
CA LEU A 31 -5.97 12.33 14.91
C LEU A 31 -4.81 11.32 14.91
N ALA A 32 -3.54 11.74 15.04
CA ALA A 32 -2.41 10.82 15.00
C ALA A 32 -2.53 9.73 16.07
N GLY A 33 -2.37 8.47 15.66
CA GLY A 33 -2.53 7.30 16.52
C GLY A 33 -3.98 6.84 16.72
N ARG A 34 -4.99 7.57 16.27
CA ARG A 34 -6.41 7.20 16.45
C ARG A 34 -6.92 6.31 15.33
N LEU A 35 -7.84 5.40 15.70
CA LEU A 35 -8.53 4.53 14.75
C LEU A 35 -9.98 4.99 14.59
N TRP A 36 -10.42 5.01 13.35
CA TRP A 36 -11.77 5.41 12.96
C TRP A 36 -12.47 4.29 12.22
N ASP A 37 -13.59 3.82 12.76
CA ASP A 37 -14.49 2.91 12.08
C ASP A 37 -15.33 3.70 11.08
N VAL A 38 -15.07 3.46 9.79
CA VAL A 38 -15.72 4.20 8.70
C VAL A 38 -17.20 3.83 8.57
N GLY A 39 -17.56 2.59 8.89
CA GLY A 39 -18.94 2.13 8.85
C GLY A 39 -19.79 2.66 10.03
N ALA A 40 -19.22 2.59 11.23
CA ALA A 40 -19.87 3.03 12.46
C ALA A 40 -19.77 4.56 12.69
N GLN A 41 -18.93 5.27 11.91
CA GLN A 41 -18.66 6.70 12.07
C GLN A 41 -18.24 7.06 13.51
N SER A 42 -17.36 6.26 14.09
CA SER A 42 -16.91 6.41 15.47
C SER A 42 -15.46 6.01 15.64
N PHE A 43 -14.81 6.58 16.67
CA PHE A 43 -13.49 6.13 17.06
C PHE A 43 -13.59 4.77 17.76
N VAL A 44 -12.62 3.91 17.45
CA VAL A 44 -12.43 2.62 18.11
C VAL A 44 -11.03 2.55 18.70
N ASP A 45 -10.82 1.62 19.61
CA ASP A 45 -9.49 1.32 20.15
C ASP A 45 -8.80 0.19 19.37
N GLU A 46 -7.54 -0.04 19.69
CA GLU A 46 -6.76 -1.09 19.07
C GLU A 46 -7.27 -2.50 19.43
N ALA A 47 -7.83 -2.68 20.61
CA ALA A 47 -8.38 -3.96 21.03
C ALA A 47 -9.55 -4.37 20.11
N GLU A 48 -10.40 -3.44 19.73
CA GLU A 48 -11.48 -3.67 18.77
C GLU A 48 -10.95 -4.01 17.37
N LEU A 49 -9.93 -3.28 16.90
CA LEU A 49 -9.27 -3.63 15.64
C LEU A 49 -8.73 -5.07 15.67
N LEU A 50 -7.99 -5.44 16.73
CA LEU A 50 -7.39 -6.76 16.86
C LEU A 50 -8.45 -7.87 16.98
N ARG A 51 -9.57 -7.59 17.65
CA ARG A 51 -10.72 -8.51 17.72
C ARG A 51 -11.29 -8.78 16.33
N ARG A 52 -11.50 -7.74 15.52
CA ARG A 52 -11.98 -7.89 14.12
C ARG A 52 -10.93 -8.58 13.25
N ALA A 53 -9.67 -8.22 13.40
CA ALA A 53 -8.57 -8.84 12.69
C ALA A 53 -8.49 -10.34 12.97
N ALA A 54 -8.75 -10.79 14.21
CA ALA A 54 -8.74 -12.20 14.58
C ALA A 54 -9.81 -13.02 13.81
N SER A 55 -10.96 -12.42 13.49
CA SER A 55 -12.03 -13.09 12.75
C SER A 55 -11.94 -12.96 11.22
N ALA A 56 -11.05 -12.12 10.70
CA ALA A 56 -10.88 -11.92 9.27
C ALA A 56 -10.15 -13.09 8.61
N GLU A 57 -10.66 -13.54 7.46
CA GLU A 57 -9.97 -14.48 6.56
C GLU A 57 -8.89 -13.77 5.76
N ALA A 58 -9.15 -12.52 5.36
CA ALA A 58 -8.16 -11.65 4.75
C ALA A 58 -8.10 -10.31 5.50
N LEU A 59 -6.94 -10.00 6.05
CA LEU A 59 -6.60 -8.72 6.68
C LEU A 59 -5.65 -7.97 5.77
N LEU A 60 -6.11 -6.85 5.21
CA LEU A 60 -5.30 -5.98 4.36
C LEU A 60 -4.80 -4.79 5.17
N LEU A 61 -3.49 -4.57 5.19
CA LEU A 61 -2.81 -3.51 5.92
C LEU A 61 -2.18 -2.54 4.93
N GLY A 62 -2.98 -1.53 4.53
CA GLY A 62 -2.66 -0.60 3.45
C GLY A 62 -1.76 0.54 3.90
N GLU A 63 -0.56 0.64 3.31
CA GLU A 63 0.50 1.56 3.70
C GLU A 63 0.73 2.73 2.72
N THR A 64 1.45 3.74 3.17
CA THR A 64 2.29 4.62 2.36
C THR A 64 3.71 4.07 2.52
N HIS A 65 4.31 3.61 1.42
CA HIS A 65 5.48 2.72 1.41
C HIS A 65 6.74 3.24 2.13
N ASP A 66 6.89 4.54 2.23
CA ASP A 66 8.03 5.21 2.87
C ASP A 66 7.74 5.71 4.30
N ASN A 67 6.57 5.39 4.86
CA ASN A 67 6.21 5.80 6.20
C ASN A 67 6.60 4.74 7.25
N PRO A 68 7.63 4.95 8.07
CA PRO A 68 8.12 3.96 9.03
C PRO A 68 7.08 3.59 10.09
N GLU A 69 6.16 4.51 10.41
CA GLU A 69 5.10 4.22 11.37
C GLU A 69 4.13 3.17 10.83
N HIS A 70 3.83 3.19 9.52
CA HIS A 70 2.98 2.17 8.91
C HIS A 70 3.57 0.77 9.07
N HIS A 71 4.87 0.61 8.81
CA HIS A 71 5.57 -0.68 8.96
C HIS A 71 5.62 -1.16 10.40
N ARG A 72 5.81 -0.22 11.35
CA ARG A 72 5.76 -0.52 12.78
C ARG A 72 4.37 -1.04 13.19
N LEU A 73 3.30 -0.41 12.69
CA LEU A 73 1.93 -0.83 12.97
C LEU A 73 1.58 -2.17 12.29
N GLN A 74 2.02 -2.41 11.07
CA GLN A 74 1.89 -3.70 10.38
C GLN A 74 2.54 -4.82 11.20
N LEU A 75 3.77 -4.61 11.65
CA LEU A 75 4.50 -5.56 12.51
C LEU A 75 3.71 -5.85 13.79
N ARG A 76 3.21 -4.80 14.46
CA ARG A 76 2.43 -4.91 15.70
C ARG A 76 1.15 -5.72 15.50
N VAL A 77 0.40 -5.49 14.43
CA VAL A 77 -0.81 -6.24 14.12
C VAL A 77 -0.51 -7.71 13.80
N LEU A 78 0.56 -7.98 13.05
CA LEU A 78 0.98 -9.36 12.77
C LEU A 78 1.40 -10.09 14.05
N GLN A 79 2.18 -9.43 14.93
CA GLN A 79 2.55 -9.97 16.23
C GLN A 79 1.34 -10.35 17.07
N ALA A 80 0.33 -9.47 17.13
CA ALA A 80 -0.90 -9.74 17.88
C ALA A 80 -1.67 -10.94 17.31
N ARG A 81 -1.76 -11.07 15.98
CA ARG A 81 -2.38 -12.26 15.36
C ARG A 81 -1.64 -13.55 15.67
N LEU A 82 -0.32 -13.52 15.66
CA LEU A 82 0.51 -14.68 16.03
C LEU A 82 0.36 -15.05 17.51
N ALA A 83 0.31 -14.05 18.39
CA ALA A 83 0.08 -14.25 19.84
C ALA A 83 -1.30 -14.87 20.12
N ALA A 84 -2.32 -14.56 19.29
CA ALA A 84 -3.63 -15.19 19.33
C ALA A 84 -3.67 -16.61 18.74
N GLY A 85 -2.53 -17.18 18.34
CA GLY A 85 -2.40 -18.54 17.82
C GLY A 85 -2.62 -18.66 16.30
N ALA A 86 -2.93 -17.59 15.60
CA ALA A 86 -3.10 -17.64 14.13
C ALA A 86 -1.75 -17.88 13.42
N ARG A 87 -1.81 -18.51 12.25
CA ARG A 87 -0.66 -18.73 11.36
C ARG A 87 -1.03 -18.38 9.92
N PRO A 88 -1.32 -17.10 9.64
CA PRO A 88 -1.74 -16.67 8.34
C PRO A 88 -0.61 -16.76 7.31
N ALA A 89 -0.96 -16.88 6.04
CA ALA A 89 -0.03 -16.56 4.98
C ALA A 89 0.25 -15.03 4.98
N LEU A 90 1.52 -14.65 4.89
CA LEU A 90 1.94 -13.26 4.71
C LEU A 90 2.08 -13.02 3.21
N LEU A 91 1.19 -12.20 2.64
CA LEU A 91 1.23 -11.78 1.26
C LEU A 91 1.90 -10.40 1.18
N MET A 92 2.76 -10.22 0.20
CA MET A 92 3.49 -8.97 0.04
C MET A 92 3.46 -8.48 -1.42
N GLU A 93 3.03 -7.24 -1.59
CA GLU A 93 3.12 -6.53 -2.87
C GLU A 93 4.58 -6.28 -3.31
N GLN A 94 5.50 -6.27 -2.36
CA GLN A 94 6.92 -5.96 -2.57
C GLN A 94 7.69 -7.05 -3.32
N PHE A 95 7.09 -8.22 -3.50
CA PHE A 95 7.64 -9.32 -4.29
C PHE A 95 6.76 -9.62 -5.50
N ASP A 96 7.36 -9.65 -6.69
CA ASP A 96 6.67 -10.05 -7.92
C ASP A 96 6.42 -11.57 -7.94
N SER A 97 5.29 -12.00 -8.46
CA SER A 97 4.84 -13.40 -8.42
C SER A 97 5.79 -14.38 -9.13
N ASP A 98 6.54 -13.92 -10.11
CA ASP A 98 7.58 -14.71 -10.79
C ASP A 98 8.83 -14.93 -9.93
N GLN A 99 8.96 -14.23 -8.81
CA GLN A 99 10.04 -14.41 -7.83
C GLN A 99 9.74 -15.49 -6.78
N GLN A 100 8.53 -16.10 -6.74
CA GLN A 100 8.15 -17.03 -5.67
C GLN A 100 9.15 -18.16 -5.46
N ALA A 101 9.60 -18.80 -6.54
CA ALA A 101 10.56 -19.90 -6.44
C ALA A 101 11.91 -19.46 -5.84
N ALA A 102 12.40 -18.28 -6.24
CA ALA A 102 13.63 -17.70 -5.70
C ALA A 102 13.47 -17.29 -4.23
N LEU A 103 12.30 -16.75 -3.85
CA LEU A 103 11.96 -16.40 -2.49
C LEU A 103 11.96 -17.63 -1.57
N ASP A 104 11.32 -18.72 -2.00
CA ASP A 104 11.26 -19.97 -1.26
C ASP A 104 12.63 -20.63 -1.11
N GLU A 105 13.46 -20.58 -2.17
CA GLU A 105 14.83 -21.09 -2.12
C GLU A 105 15.69 -20.27 -1.15
N ALA A 106 15.64 -18.94 -1.24
CA ALA A 106 16.43 -18.06 -0.37
C ALA A 106 16.05 -18.28 1.11
N ARG A 107 14.76 -18.38 1.43
CA ARG A 107 14.29 -18.66 2.79
C ARG A 107 14.72 -20.03 3.31
N ARG A 108 14.60 -21.08 2.49
CA ARG A 108 15.06 -22.43 2.87
C ARG A 108 16.58 -22.48 3.14
N ALA A 109 17.33 -21.69 2.39
CA ALA A 109 18.79 -21.61 2.51
C ALA A 109 19.26 -20.59 3.58
N GLY A 110 18.36 -19.87 4.24
CA GLY A 110 18.71 -18.83 5.21
C GLY A 110 19.44 -17.64 4.58
N LYS A 111 19.21 -17.39 3.28
CA LYS A 111 19.84 -16.29 2.55
C LYS A 111 19.07 -14.97 2.76
N ASP A 112 19.79 -13.85 2.59
CA ASP A 112 19.20 -12.52 2.59
C ASP A 112 18.17 -12.35 1.47
N LEU A 113 17.00 -11.79 1.80
CA LEU A 113 15.91 -11.51 0.87
C LEU A 113 16.01 -10.10 0.23
N ALA A 114 16.86 -9.23 0.75
CA ALA A 114 17.02 -7.86 0.24
C ALA A 114 17.27 -7.79 -1.29
N PRO A 115 18.05 -8.69 -1.90
CA PRO A 115 18.25 -8.67 -3.35
C PRO A 115 16.99 -8.90 -4.17
N LEU A 116 15.93 -9.52 -3.59
CA LEU A 116 14.65 -9.76 -4.24
C LEU A 116 13.69 -8.57 -4.13
N MET A 117 13.90 -7.66 -3.15
CA MET A 117 13.06 -6.48 -2.91
C MET A 117 13.54 -5.22 -3.65
N ARG A 118 13.89 -5.35 -4.91
CA ARG A 118 14.44 -4.23 -5.69
C ARG A 118 13.44 -3.09 -5.82
N GLY A 119 13.90 -1.87 -5.50
CA GLY A 119 13.08 -0.66 -5.57
C GLY A 119 12.29 -0.36 -4.30
N TRP A 120 12.43 -1.17 -3.26
CA TRP A 120 11.83 -0.98 -1.94
C TRP A 120 12.90 -0.71 -0.88
N ASP A 121 12.57 0.06 0.15
CA ASP A 121 13.46 0.24 1.29
C ASP A 121 13.42 -1.01 2.19
N TRP A 122 14.40 -1.89 2.01
CA TRP A 122 14.54 -3.13 2.77
C TRP A 122 14.42 -2.92 4.29
N SER A 123 15.00 -1.85 4.82
CA SER A 123 15.05 -1.61 6.27
C SER A 123 13.66 -1.50 6.91
N LEU A 124 12.67 -1.04 6.15
CA LEU A 124 11.29 -0.90 6.61
C LEU A 124 10.57 -2.26 6.70
N TYR A 125 10.88 -3.20 5.80
CA TYR A 125 10.20 -4.50 5.71
C TYR A 125 10.92 -5.62 6.45
N GLN A 126 12.22 -5.49 6.68
CA GLN A 126 13.05 -6.50 7.33
C GLN A 126 12.49 -7.01 8.67
N PRO A 127 11.99 -6.17 9.60
CA PRO A 127 11.46 -6.64 10.88
C PRO A 127 10.22 -7.55 10.70
N LEU A 128 9.38 -7.24 9.71
CA LEU A 128 8.18 -8.03 9.40
C LEU A 128 8.56 -9.39 8.80
N LEU A 129 9.54 -9.41 7.89
CA LEU A 129 10.04 -10.64 7.27
C LEU A 129 10.76 -11.53 8.29
N ALA A 130 11.56 -10.96 9.18
CA ALA A 130 12.21 -11.69 10.27
C ALA A 130 11.18 -12.35 11.21
N LEU A 131 10.07 -11.66 11.50
CA LEU A 131 8.98 -12.23 12.28
C LEU A 131 8.29 -13.37 11.52
N ALA A 132 8.04 -13.21 10.20
CA ALA A 132 7.45 -14.24 9.36
C ALA A 132 8.31 -15.50 9.29
N ASP A 133 9.63 -15.36 9.21
CA ASP A 133 10.58 -16.48 9.23
C ASP A 133 10.60 -17.18 10.58
N THR A 134 10.69 -16.43 11.68
CA THR A 134 10.65 -16.96 13.04
C THR A 134 9.35 -17.74 13.30
N ALA A 135 8.22 -17.22 12.84
CA ALA A 135 6.91 -17.85 12.97
C ALA A 135 6.63 -18.92 11.89
N ARG A 136 7.56 -19.12 10.95
CA ARG A 136 7.44 -20.07 9.82
C ARG A 136 6.18 -19.85 8.99
N LEU A 137 5.82 -18.60 8.75
CA LEU A 137 4.67 -18.28 7.93
C LEU A 137 4.94 -18.59 6.45
N ALA A 138 3.91 -18.97 5.71
CA ALA A 138 3.98 -18.93 4.26
C ALA A 138 4.16 -17.48 3.82
N LEU A 139 5.17 -17.22 2.98
CA LEU A 139 5.44 -15.90 2.39
C LEU A 139 5.10 -15.99 0.90
N VAL A 140 4.17 -15.14 0.45
CA VAL A 140 3.65 -15.17 -0.91
C VAL A 140 4.06 -13.90 -1.64
N ALA A 141 4.76 -14.08 -2.75
CA ALA A 141 5.07 -13.05 -3.72
C ALA A 141 3.81 -12.74 -4.53
N ALA A 142 3.13 -11.63 -4.21
CA ALA A 142 1.77 -11.42 -4.68
C ALA A 142 1.65 -10.45 -5.86
N ASN A 143 2.69 -9.63 -6.12
CA ASN A 143 2.60 -8.58 -7.12
C ASN A 143 2.67 -9.11 -8.55
N LEU A 144 2.02 -8.38 -9.46
CA LEU A 144 2.15 -8.64 -10.89
C LEU A 144 3.43 -8.02 -11.44
N PRO A 145 4.33 -8.80 -12.07
CA PRO A 145 5.56 -8.27 -12.65
C PRO A 145 5.29 -7.12 -13.63
N ARG A 146 6.13 -6.08 -13.58
CA ARG A 146 5.99 -4.93 -14.49
C ARG A 146 6.01 -5.32 -15.98
N ALA A 147 6.72 -6.39 -16.32
CA ALA A 147 6.76 -6.91 -17.68
C ALA A 147 5.38 -7.38 -18.16
N ALA A 148 4.58 -7.97 -17.27
CA ALA A 148 3.24 -8.44 -17.58
C ALA A 148 2.19 -7.30 -17.72
N THR A 149 2.42 -6.15 -17.08
CA THR A 149 1.51 -4.99 -17.20
C THR A 149 1.70 -4.19 -18.49
N ARG A 150 2.90 -4.18 -19.07
CA ARG A 150 3.24 -3.35 -20.24
C ARG A 150 2.34 -3.58 -21.48
N PRO A 151 2.04 -4.83 -21.88
CA PRO A 151 1.11 -5.08 -22.99
C PRO A 151 -0.28 -4.52 -22.69
N VAL A 152 -0.78 -4.70 -21.48
CA VAL A 152 -2.11 -4.21 -21.06
C VAL A 152 -2.18 -2.68 -21.07
N VAL A 153 -1.11 -1.99 -20.71
CA VAL A 153 -1.05 -0.51 -20.84
C VAL A 153 -1.24 -0.07 -22.28
N ARG A 154 -0.60 -0.75 -23.25
CA ARG A 154 -0.60 -0.37 -24.66
C ARG A 154 -1.87 -0.79 -25.41
N GLU A 155 -2.30 -2.03 -25.20
CA GLU A 155 -3.25 -2.74 -26.06
C GLU A 155 -4.52 -3.18 -25.30
N GLY A 156 -4.54 -3.02 -23.97
CA GLY A 156 -5.68 -3.41 -23.14
C GLY A 156 -5.74 -4.91 -22.84
N TYR A 157 -6.92 -5.35 -22.39
CA TYR A 157 -7.13 -6.74 -21.98
C TYR A 157 -7.21 -7.74 -23.13
N THR A 158 -7.19 -7.29 -24.37
CA THR A 158 -7.07 -8.17 -25.56
C THR A 158 -5.77 -8.96 -25.58
N THR A 159 -4.76 -8.53 -24.82
CA THR A 159 -3.48 -9.23 -24.63
C THR A 159 -3.58 -10.41 -23.66
N LEU A 160 -4.68 -10.54 -22.94
CA LEU A 160 -4.97 -11.62 -22.00
C LEU A 160 -5.90 -12.65 -22.64
N ALA A 161 -5.81 -13.90 -22.21
CA ALA A 161 -6.81 -14.90 -22.61
C ALA A 161 -8.20 -14.49 -22.06
N ALA A 162 -9.25 -14.67 -22.88
CA ALA A 162 -10.61 -14.32 -22.47
C ALA A 162 -11.07 -15.05 -21.18
N GLY A 163 -10.57 -16.28 -20.96
CA GLY A 163 -10.79 -17.01 -19.72
C GLY A 163 -10.16 -16.33 -18.50
N GLU A 164 -9.00 -15.71 -18.67
CA GLU A 164 -8.30 -14.99 -17.60
C GLU A 164 -9.02 -13.69 -17.25
N VAL A 165 -9.46 -12.90 -18.22
CA VAL A 165 -10.26 -11.68 -18.00
C VAL A 165 -11.49 -11.99 -17.15
N ARG A 166 -12.20 -13.09 -17.45
CA ARG A 166 -13.36 -13.55 -16.67
C ARG A 166 -12.97 -14.05 -15.28
N ARG A 167 -11.93 -14.90 -15.19
CA ARG A 167 -11.44 -15.46 -13.92
C ARG A 167 -11.03 -14.37 -12.93
N LEU A 168 -10.40 -13.32 -13.42
CA LEU A 168 -9.96 -12.18 -12.64
C LEU A 168 -11.07 -11.15 -12.39
N ALA A 169 -12.28 -11.33 -12.94
CA ALA A 169 -13.42 -10.42 -12.83
C ALA A 169 -13.12 -8.99 -13.30
N LEU A 170 -12.22 -8.81 -14.26
CA LEU A 170 -11.71 -7.50 -14.65
C LEU A 170 -12.78 -6.54 -15.17
N GLU A 171 -13.82 -7.04 -15.85
CA GLU A 171 -14.89 -6.21 -16.44
C GLU A 171 -16.16 -6.20 -15.57
N GLN A 172 -16.34 -7.19 -14.70
CA GLN A 172 -17.57 -7.38 -13.94
C GLN A 172 -17.77 -6.36 -12.81
N VAL A 173 -16.68 -5.87 -12.22
CA VAL A 173 -16.69 -5.04 -11.01
C VAL A 173 -16.38 -3.57 -11.28
N TRP A 174 -16.19 -3.18 -12.55
CA TRP A 174 -15.71 -1.86 -12.92
C TRP A 174 -16.80 -1.05 -13.63
N ASP A 175 -16.97 0.19 -13.20
CA ASP A 175 -17.90 1.16 -13.73
C ASP A 175 -17.22 2.50 -14.05
N GLU A 176 -17.99 3.45 -14.59
CA GLU A 176 -17.50 4.77 -14.97
C GLU A 176 -17.01 5.59 -13.77
N ALA A 177 -17.65 5.45 -12.61
CA ALA A 177 -17.25 6.19 -11.40
C ALA A 177 -15.87 5.75 -10.92
N ARG A 178 -15.59 4.43 -10.92
CA ARG A 178 -14.27 3.86 -10.62
C ARG A 178 -13.23 4.26 -11.65
N GLN A 179 -13.62 4.23 -12.94
CA GLN A 179 -12.76 4.68 -14.03
C GLN A 179 -12.35 6.14 -13.84
N ALA A 180 -13.29 7.03 -13.61
CA ALA A 180 -13.04 8.44 -13.42
C ALA A 180 -12.18 8.72 -12.16
N TYR A 181 -12.45 8.02 -11.06
CA TYR A 181 -11.66 8.14 -9.84
C TYR A 181 -10.20 7.73 -10.08
N MET A 182 -10.00 6.53 -10.63
CA MET A 182 -8.65 6.01 -10.86
C MET A 182 -7.88 6.83 -11.89
N ALA A 183 -8.55 7.34 -12.92
CA ALA A 183 -7.95 8.23 -13.91
C ALA A 183 -7.40 9.50 -13.25
N ARG A 184 -8.17 10.15 -12.37
CA ARG A 184 -7.71 11.33 -11.61
C ARG A 184 -6.51 10.99 -10.70
N LEU A 185 -6.54 9.84 -10.03
CA LEU A 185 -5.45 9.39 -9.17
C LEU A 185 -4.15 9.17 -9.96
N ILE A 186 -4.24 8.50 -11.10
CA ILE A 186 -3.10 8.28 -12.01
C ILE A 186 -2.56 9.62 -12.53
N GLU A 187 -3.44 10.53 -12.94
CA GLU A 187 -3.04 11.85 -13.42
C GLU A 187 -2.31 12.65 -12.34
N ALA A 188 -2.85 12.68 -11.12
CA ALA A 188 -2.22 13.35 -9.98
C ALA A 188 -0.86 12.73 -9.62
N SER A 189 -0.76 11.39 -9.56
CA SER A 189 0.50 10.69 -9.23
C SER A 189 1.59 10.82 -10.31
N HIS A 190 1.22 11.27 -11.51
CA HIS A 190 2.14 11.56 -12.61
C HIS A 190 2.25 13.07 -12.89
N CYS A 191 1.87 13.91 -11.94
CA CYS A 191 1.99 15.38 -12.01
C CYS A 191 1.27 16.01 -13.22
N GLY A 192 0.21 15.38 -13.70
CA GLY A 192 -0.54 15.81 -14.89
C GLY A 192 0.20 15.64 -16.22
N MET A 193 1.29 14.85 -16.25
CA MET A 193 2.13 14.71 -17.45
C MET A 193 1.80 13.47 -18.30
N VAL A 194 0.77 12.72 -17.94
CA VAL A 194 0.32 11.56 -18.73
C VAL A 194 -0.68 11.97 -19.81
N THR A 195 -0.52 11.40 -21.00
CA THR A 195 -1.56 11.54 -22.03
C THR A 195 -2.83 10.76 -21.64
N PRO A 196 -4.02 11.15 -22.15
CA PRO A 196 -5.26 10.40 -21.88
C PRO A 196 -5.14 8.90 -22.18
N THR A 197 -4.54 8.54 -23.32
CA THR A 197 -4.34 7.14 -23.73
C THR A 197 -3.43 6.39 -22.75
N THR A 198 -2.32 7.00 -22.33
CA THR A 198 -1.40 6.39 -21.34
C THR A 198 -2.08 6.27 -19.98
N ARG A 199 -2.79 7.30 -19.53
CA ARG A 199 -3.57 7.29 -18.30
C ARG A 199 -4.54 6.11 -18.24
N ASP A 200 -5.35 5.96 -19.29
CA ASP A 200 -6.35 4.89 -19.35
C ASP A 200 -5.69 3.49 -19.42
N GLY A 201 -4.53 3.39 -20.08
CA GLY A 201 -3.69 2.21 -20.05
C GLY A 201 -3.17 1.85 -18.64
N LEU A 202 -2.71 2.87 -17.90
CA LEU A 202 -2.26 2.69 -16.52
C LEU A 202 -3.40 2.30 -15.57
N VAL A 203 -4.62 2.83 -15.79
CA VAL A 203 -5.81 2.38 -15.05
C VAL A 203 -6.06 0.89 -15.28
N ARG A 204 -6.01 0.42 -16.54
CA ARG A 204 -6.16 -1.02 -16.85
C ARG A 204 -5.08 -1.87 -16.17
N ALA A 205 -3.84 -1.41 -16.18
CA ALA A 205 -2.74 -2.12 -15.52
C ALA A 205 -2.92 -2.17 -13.99
N GLN A 206 -3.39 -1.08 -13.38
CA GLN A 206 -3.68 -1.06 -11.95
C GLN A 206 -4.80 -2.04 -11.57
N ARG A 207 -5.88 -2.08 -12.36
CA ARG A 207 -6.98 -3.05 -12.21
C ARG A 207 -6.49 -4.50 -12.31
N LEU A 208 -5.65 -4.78 -13.32
CA LEU A 208 -5.05 -6.11 -13.47
C LEU A 208 -4.19 -6.48 -12.26
N ARG A 209 -3.41 -5.53 -11.73
CA ARG A 209 -2.62 -5.75 -10.52
C ARG A 209 -3.52 -6.07 -9.32
N ASP A 210 -4.55 -5.26 -9.06
CA ASP A 210 -5.49 -5.51 -7.95
C ASP A 210 -6.18 -6.87 -8.06
N ALA A 211 -6.60 -7.25 -9.26
CA ALA A 211 -7.22 -8.55 -9.51
C ALA A 211 -6.24 -9.72 -9.31
N THR A 212 -4.96 -9.54 -9.65
CA THR A 212 -3.89 -10.54 -9.44
C THR A 212 -3.54 -10.67 -7.96
N LEU A 213 -3.43 -9.55 -7.24
CA LEU A 213 -3.24 -9.52 -5.78
C LEU A 213 -4.41 -10.24 -5.07
N ALA A 214 -5.65 -10.01 -5.53
CA ALA A 214 -6.81 -10.74 -5.02
C ALA A 214 -6.75 -12.24 -5.33
N ASP A 215 -6.24 -12.63 -6.50
CA ASP A 215 -6.05 -14.04 -6.88
C ASP A 215 -5.07 -14.74 -5.95
N ALA A 216 -3.95 -14.10 -5.64
CA ALA A 216 -2.98 -14.60 -4.66
C ALA A 216 -3.61 -14.79 -3.26
N ALA A 217 -4.43 -13.82 -2.82
CA ALA A 217 -5.13 -13.93 -1.54
C ALA A 217 -6.16 -15.07 -1.53
N LEU A 218 -6.93 -15.25 -2.61
CA LEU A 218 -7.93 -16.34 -2.71
C LEU A 218 -7.30 -17.72 -2.54
N GLY A 219 -6.07 -17.92 -3.03
CA GLY A 219 -5.34 -19.17 -2.87
C GLY A 219 -4.92 -19.50 -1.43
N GLN A 220 -5.02 -18.54 -0.51
CA GLN A 220 -4.54 -18.64 0.88
C GLN A 220 -5.63 -18.42 1.93
N LEU A 221 -6.88 -18.11 1.55
CA LEU A 221 -7.93 -17.72 2.49
C LEU A 221 -8.20 -18.76 3.58
N ASP A 222 -8.08 -20.04 3.28
CA ASP A 222 -8.34 -21.12 4.24
C ASP A 222 -7.32 -21.15 5.39
N ALA A 223 -6.08 -20.70 5.14
CA ALA A 223 -5.05 -20.51 6.16
C ALA A 223 -5.19 -19.16 6.88
N GLY A 224 -5.97 -18.25 6.30
CA GLY A 224 -6.01 -16.84 6.64
C GLY A 224 -4.86 -16.07 6.01
N VAL A 225 -5.10 -14.80 5.72
CA VAL A 225 -4.17 -13.91 5.02
C VAL A 225 -3.90 -12.66 5.85
N VAL A 226 -2.63 -12.25 5.95
CA VAL A 226 -2.23 -10.88 6.24
C VAL A 226 -1.54 -10.33 5.00
N PHE A 227 -2.05 -9.24 4.46
CA PHE A 227 -1.56 -8.67 3.22
C PHE A 227 -0.93 -7.30 3.46
N ILE A 228 0.35 -7.17 3.12
CA ILE A 228 1.12 -5.91 3.16
C ILE A 228 1.13 -5.33 1.76
N LEU A 229 0.51 -4.17 1.59
CA LEU A 229 0.32 -3.56 0.28
C LEU A 229 0.10 -2.05 0.41
N GLY A 230 0.30 -1.31 -0.68
CA GLY A 230 -0.03 0.10 -0.72
C GLY A 230 -1.50 0.37 -0.41
N ARG A 231 -1.77 1.44 0.31
CA ARG A 231 -3.14 1.79 0.76
C ARG A 231 -4.15 1.92 -0.39
N GLY A 232 -3.70 2.26 -1.60
CA GLY A 232 -4.55 2.28 -2.78
C GLY A 232 -5.12 0.90 -3.11
N HIS A 233 -4.30 -0.15 -3.00
CA HIS A 233 -4.67 -1.54 -3.21
C HIS A 233 -5.58 -2.09 -2.08
N ALA A 234 -5.47 -1.55 -0.86
CA ALA A 234 -6.32 -1.94 0.25
C ALA A 234 -7.75 -1.37 0.16
N ARG A 235 -8.03 -0.43 -0.73
CA ARG A 235 -9.36 0.21 -0.85
C ARG A 235 -10.42 -0.79 -1.26
N ARG A 236 -11.55 -0.74 -0.56
CA ARG A 236 -12.71 -1.61 -0.81
C ARG A 236 -13.49 -1.22 -2.05
N ASP A 237 -13.44 0.04 -2.43
CA ASP A 237 -14.22 0.59 -3.54
C ASP A 237 -13.54 0.44 -4.91
N VAL A 238 -12.20 0.27 -4.95
CA VAL A 238 -11.44 0.16 -6.22
C VAL A 238 -10.30 -0.86 -6.19
N GLY A 239 -9.85 -1.33 -5.01
CA GLY A 239 -8.66 -2.16 -4.84
C GLY A 239 -8.96 -3.67 -4.71
N VAL A 240 -8.04 -4.39 -4.10
CA VAL A 240 -8.08 -5.86 -3.90
C VAL A 240 -9.40 -6.36 -3.30
N PRO A 241 -9.99 -5.72 -2.26
CA PRO A 241 -11.24 -6.19 -1.68
C PRO A 241 -12.41 -6.23 -2.67
N LEU A 242 -12.44 -5.34 -3.68
CA LEU A 242 -13.46 -5.34 -4.71
C LEU A 242 -13.45 -6.65 -5.51
N TYR A 243 -12.26 -7.13 -5.89
CA TYR A 243 -12.07 -8.38 -6.64
C TYR A 243 -12.24 -9.62 -5.76
N LEU A 244 -11.90 -9.55 -4.47
CA LEU A 244 -12.20 -10.60 -3.50
C LEU A 244 -13.70 -10.80 -3.35
N ALA A 245 -14.46 -9.70 -3.14
CA ALA A 245 -15.90 -9.73 -2.99
C ALA A 245 -16.62 -10.28 -4.23
N ALA A 246 -16.13 -9.97 -5.43
CA ALA A 246 -16.70 -10.49 -6.68
C ALA A 246 -16.50 -12.01 -6.84
N ARG A 247 -15.40 -12.53 -6.36
CA ARG A 247 -14.99 -13.93 -6.59
C ARG A 247 -15.29 -14.85 -5.40
N ARG A 248 -15.34 -14.30 -4.18
CA ARG A 248 -15.70 -15.00 -2.95
C ARG A 248 -16.50 -14.08 -2.02
N PRO A 249 -17.80 -13.84 -2.33
CA PRO A 249 -18.62 -12.85 -1.63
C PRO A 249 -18.78 -13.12 -0.11
N ALA A 250 -18.68 -14.37 0.30
CA ALA A 250 -18.82 -14.78 1.70
C ALA A 250 -17.53 -14.59 2.53
N SER A 251 -16.41 -14.21 1.91
CA SER A 251 -15.15 -14.04 2.64
C SER A 251 -15.20 -12.84 3.59
N ARG A 252 -14.67 -13.05 4.80
CA ARG A 252 -14.54 -12.00 5.81
C ARG A 252 -13.26 -11.22 5.57
N VAL A 253 -13.39 -10.11 4.85
CA VAL A 253 -12.29 -9.21 4.53
C VAL A 253 -12.32 -8.03 5.48
N LEU A 254 -11.18 -7.71 6.12
CA LEU A 254 -10.98 -6.49 6.89
C LEU A 254 -9.90 -5.65 6.22
N SER A 255 -10.28 -4.46 5.77
CA SER A 255 -9.37 -3.50 5.18
C SER A 255 -9.05 -2.37 6.15
N VAL A 256 -7.76 -2.21 6.45
CA VAL A 256 -7.22 -1.12 7.28
C VAL A 256 -6.36 -0.22 6.40
N GLY A 257 -6.75 1.04 6.30
CA GLY A 257 -5.93 2.07 5.64
C GLY A 257 -5.12 2.84 6.67
N PHE A 258 -3.78 2.78 6.60
CA PHE A 258 -2.94 3.72 7.33
C PHE A 258 -2.93 5.04 6.57
N VAL A 259 -3.45 6.09 7.19
CA VAL A 259 -3.68 7.38 6.54
C VAL A 259 -2.91 8.46 7.29
N GLU A 260 -1.98 9.06 6.58
CA GLU A 260 -1.20 10.18 7.10
C GLU A 260 -2.11 11.39 7.36
N VAL A 261 -1.95 12.01 8.53
CA VAL A 261 -2.68 13.23 8.86
C VAL A 261 -2.27 14.39 7.96
N GLY A 262 -3.19 15.27 7.66
CA GLY A 262 -2.99 16.44 6.81
C GLY A 262 -3.19 17.74 7.57
N ALA A 263 -2.37 18.74 7.30
CA ALA A 263 -2.50 20.05 7.91
C ALA A 263 -3.93 20.61 7.76
N GLY A 264 -4.52 21.05 8.88
CA GLY A 264 -5.86 21.63 8.93
C GLY A 264 -7.02 20.62 8.82
N LYS A 265 -6.75 19.31 8.66
CA LYS A 265 -7.77 18.27 8.61
C LYS A 265 -7.91 17.59 9.96
N THR A 266 -8.73 18.10 10.85
CA THR A 266 -8.86 17.61 12.24
C THR A 266 -10.05 16.68 12.46
N ALA A 267 -10.92 16.49 11.47
CA ALA A 267 -12.08 15.60 11.55
C ALA A 267 -11.94 14.40 10.59
N PRO A 268 -12.27 13.16 11.01
CA PRO A 268 -12.19 11.97 10.17
C PRO A 268 -12.92 12.08 8.83
N ALA A 269 -14.10 12.71 8.81
CA ALA A 269 -14.88 12.92 7.59
C ALA A 269 -14.12 13.66 6.47
N GLN A 270 -13.11 14.48 6.81
CA GLN A 270 -12.29 15.19 5.83
C GLN A 270 -11.33 14.26 5.06
N TYR A 271 -11.15 13.02 5.52
CA TYR A 271 -10.33 11.98 4.89
C TYR A 271 -11.16 10.96 4.12
N GLU A 272 -12.50 11.00 4.25
CA GLU A 272 -13.43 10.11 3.55
C GLU A 272 -13.98 10.71 2.24
N THR A 273 -13.54 11.92 1.87
CA THR A 273 -14.09 12.71 0.75
C THR A 273 -13.89 12.09 -0.63
N GLU A 274 -13.00 11.09 -0.76
CA GLU A 274 -12.67 10.43 -2.02
C GLU A 274 -13.35 9.05 -2.17
N ARG A 275 -14.57 8.92 -1.68
CA ARG A 275 -15.36 7.70 -1.79
C ARG A 275 -15.85 7.50 -3.23
N VAL A 276 -15.76 6.27 -3.74
CA VAL A 276 -16.33 5.90 -5.04
C VAL A 276 -17.64 5.14 -4.82
N GLY A 277 -18.74 5.74 -5.28
CA GLY A 277 -20.09 5.20 -5.03
C GLY A 277 -20.45 5.21 -3.55
N THR A 278 -21.13 4.15 -3.10
CA THR A 278 -21.61 4.01 -1.69
C THR A 278 -20.64 3.24 -0.81
N THR A 279 -19.63 2.56 -1.40
CA THR A 279 -18.68 1.73 -0.65
C THR A 279 -17.64 2.61 0.04
N ALA A 280 -17.45 2.40 1.34
CA ALA A 280 -16.39 3.05 2.09
C ALA A 280 -14.99 2.60 1.58
N PRO A 281 -13.98 3.47 1.56
CA PRO A 281 -12.65 3.09 1.07
C PRO A 281 -11.96 2.04 1.96
N TYR A 282 -12.21 2.06 3.26
CA TYR A 282 -11.67 1.12 4.24
C TYR A 282 -12.75 0.75 5.26
N ASP A 283 -12.55 -0.33 6.01
CA ASP A 283 -13.33 -0.62 7.21
C ASP A 283 -12.84 0.24 8.38
N ILE A 284 -11.52 0.32 8.53
CA ILE A 284 -10.85 1.11 9.57
C ILE A 284 -9.83 2.03 8.91
N ILE A 285 -9.82 3.29 9.32
CA ILE A 285 -8.70 4.20 9.08
C ILE A 285 -7.87 4.28 10.36
N TRP A 286 -6.58 3.98 10.26
CA TRP A 286 -5.63 4.25 11.32
C TRP A 286 -4.83 5.50 10.95
N PHE A 287 -5.12 6.60 11.61
CA PHE A 287 -4.43 7.86 11.36
C PHE A 287 -3.00 7.81 11.90
N THR A 288 -2.05 8.30 11.12
CA THR A 288 -0.63 8.27 11.47
C THR A 288 0.01 9.62 11.24
N PRO A 289 1.12 9.91 11.94
CA PRO A 289 2.01 11.00 11.53
C PRO A 289 2.42 10.83 10.06
N ARG A 290 2.74 11.94 9.41
CA ARG A 290 3.16 11.97 8.01
C ARG A 290 4.68 11.77 7.91
N ALA A 291 5.13 10.91 7.00
CA ALA A 291 6.54 10.84 6.66
C ALA A 291 6.96 12.10 5.90
N GLU A 292 8.12 12.63 6.24
CA GLU A 292 8.70 13.75 5.51
C GLU A 292 9.28 13.27 4.18
N ARG A 293 8.77 13.82 3.09
CA ARG A 293 9.26 13.53 1.74
C ARG A 293 9.24 14.79 0.89
N PRO A 294 10.15 14.92 -0.08
CA PRO A 294 10.04 15.98 -1.07
C PRO A 294 8.78 15.77 -1.93
N ASP A 295 8.25 16.86 -2.45
CA ASP A 295 7.17 16.76 -3.45
C ASP A 295 7.70 16.03 -4.69
N PRO A 296 7.12 14.88 -5.06
CA PRO A 296 7.58 14.11 -6.22
C PRO A 296 7.49 14.92 -7.53
N CYS A 297 6.61 15.91 -7.61
CA CYS A 297 6.45 16.72 -8.81
C CYS A 297 7.58 17.72 -9.02
N LEU A 298 8.34 18.08 -7.98
CA LEU A 298 9.53 18.94 -8.12
C LEU A 298 10.61 18.27 -9.00
N ALA A 299 10.71 16.95 -8.99
CA ALA A 299 11.65 16.23 -9.85
C ALA A 299 11.34 16.38 -11.35
N PHE A 300 10.15 16.81 -11.70
CA PHE A 300 9.70 17.03 -13.07
C PHE A 300 9.66 18.51 -13.48
N GLY A 301 10.25 19.40 -12.66
CA GLY A 301 10.36 20.84 -12.97
C GLY A 301 9.04 21.60 -12.86
N LYS A 302 8.12 21.14 -12.03
CA LYS A 302 6.86 21.83 -11.72
C LYS A 302 6.81 22.32 -10.29
#